data_1ff0ee6fafcc60c6db897c96770c7f88
#
_entry.id   1ff0ee6fafcc60c6db897c96770c7f88
#
_cell.length_a   1.000
_cell.length_b   1.000
_cell.length_c   1.000
_cell.angle_alpha   90.00
_cell.angle_beta   90.00
_cell.angle_gamma   90.00
#
_symmetry.space_group_name_H-M   'P 1'
#
loop_
_entity.id
_entity.type
_entity.pdbx_description
1 polymer ?
#
loop_
_entity_poly.entity_id
_entity_poly.type
_entity_poly.pdbx_seq_one_letter_code
_entity_poly.pdbx_strand_id
1 'polypeptide(L)'
;MKRSDYPSTKVSTSPRRLVAASPQQPVTALPGPDDVLRRTLPNGITVLARENWSAPSVVLEGYLLVGNLDEPEDLTGLASYTANMLSRGTRHRSFAEINEAIESVGASIGFGADRYTTSFSTKSLAEDLDLVLEILADELRAPAFPADHVEKVRGQRMTAIAERANDTRQMAGLALRELMYADHPLGRDLLGTEQSNAAIRRDALVEFYETFYRPQGMVVVVVGAIGAEEAAAKVAGVFGDWAGERPARPALPVVPGLDGVRERRVPMPDKSQADIILGWPAMPRLHPDFEKARLANTVLGVFGMMGRLGASVRERQGMAYYAYSRLAANKQSGLWLASAGVNPANIERAIRAMLEEVERLANERVPADELEDCKRYLTGSLPLQLETNDGVASILADIEWHGLGLDYVQRYCDIINGLTADDVLEVAQKYLAADKYALAVAGPMYGDLQIAL
;
A
#
# COMPACT_ATOMS: atom_id res chain seq x y z
N MET A 1 31.89 20.02 43.37
CA MET A 1 31.98 20.32 41.93
C MET A 1 33.21 19.62 41.36
N LYS A 2 33.03 18.45 40.75
CA LYS A 2 34.10 17.75 40.00
C LYS A 2 33.63 17.68 38.57
N ARG A 3 34.38 18.25 37.65
CA ARG A 3 34.14 18.14 36.19
C ARG A 3 34.51 16.71 35.76
N SER A 4 33.62 16.05 35.05
CA SER A 4 33.90 14.77 34.43
C SER A 4 34.50 15.03 33.03
N ASP A 5 35.71 14.51 32.81
CA ASP A 5 36.41 14.52 31.55
C ASP A 5 35.80 13.40 30.66
N TYR A 6 35.14 13.80 29.57
CA TYR A 6 34.80 12.88 28.47
C TYR A 6 35.99 12.89 27.48
N PRO A 7 36.46 11.72 27.02
CA PRO A 7 37.47 11.66 25.98
C PRO A 7 36.90 12.07 24.64
N SER A 8 37.51 13.09 24.01
CA SER A 8 37.19 13.52 22.65
C SER A 8 37.69 12.48 21.63
N THR A 9 36.81 11.71 21.07
CA THR A 9 37.08 10.89 19.87
C THR A 9 37.25 11.83 18.68
N LYS A 10 38.44 11.85 18.10
CA LYS A 10 38.74 12.60 16.87
C LYS A 10 38.00 11.90 15.72
N VAL A 11 36.93 12.49 15.24
CA VAL A 11 36.31 12.10 13.94
C VAL A 11 37.27 12.52 12.84
N SER A 12 37.76 11.54 12.11
CA SER A 12 38.60 11.75 10.91
C SER A 12 37.73 12.34 9.80
N THR A 13 37.84 13.64 9.56
CA THR A 13 37.23 14.30 8.41
C THR A 13 38.11 14.14 7.18
N SER A 14 38.03 13.01 6.51
CA SER A 14 38.49 12.93 5.13
C SER A 14 37.52 13.72 4.23
N PRO A 15 38.00 14.62 3.35
CA PRO A 15 37.09 15.36 2.47
C PRO A 15 36.39 14.36 1.53
N ARG A 16 35.06 14.27 1.63
CA ARG A 16 34.22 13.49 0.70
C ARG A 16 34.48 14.01 -0.71
N ARG A 17 34.98 13.14 -1.59
CA ARG A 17 35.06 13.41 -3.02
C ARG A 17 33.63 13.45 -3.58
N LEU A 18 33.18 14.63 -4.00
CA LEU A 18 32.02 14.75 -4.86
C LEU A 18 32.29 13.97 -6.14
N VAL A 19 31.53 12.93 -6.39
CA VAL A 19 31.56 12.19 -7.65
C VAL A 19 31.15 13.18 -8.74
N ALA A 20 32.03 13.41 -9.72
CA ALA A 20 31.72 14.29 -10.83
C ALA A 20 30.53 13.69 -11.61
N ALA A 21 29.44 14.46 -11.73
CA ALA A 21 28.31 14.10 -12.53
C ALA A 21 28.73 13.81 -13.97
N SER A 22 28.40 12.64 -14.50
CA SER A 22 28.50 12.35 -15.94
C SER A 22 27.61 13.34 -16.71
N PRO A 23 27.95 13.71 -17.96
CA PRO A 23 27.14 14.64 -18.74
C PRO A 23 25.72 14.09 -18.90
N GLN A 24 24.81 14.82 -18.33
CA GLN A 24 23.40 14.50 -18.21
C GLN A 24 22.72 14.43 -19.57
N GLN A 25 22.12 13.29 -19.89
CA GLN A 25 20.92 13.31 -20.72
C GLN A 25 19.74 13.75 -19.83
N PRO A 26 18.91 14.69 -20.27
CA PRO A 26 17.72 15.05 -19.51
C PRO A 26 16.84 13.81 -19.36
N VAL A 27 16.47 13.46 -18.13
CA VAL A 27 15.52 12.38 -17.83
C VAL A 27 14.14 12.87 -18.28
N THR A 28 13.85 12.71 -19.56
CA THR A 28 12.58 13.09 -20.19
C THR A 28 11.80 11.88 -20.71
N ALA A 29 12.38 10.68 -20.69
CA ALA A 29 11.72 9.48 -21.11
C ALA A 29 10.93 8.85 -19.95
N LEU A 30 9.65 8.52 -20.20
CA LEU A 30 8.86 7.69 -19.31
C LEU A 30 9.54 6.32 -19.18
N PRO A 31 9.57 5.71 -17.96
CA PRO A 31 10.16 4.40 -17.78
C PRO A 31 9.49 3.37 -18.70
N GLY A 32 10.32 2.52 -19.31
CA GLY A 32 9.84 1.56 -20.28
C GLY A 32 10.85 0.46 -20.59
N PRO A 33 10.55 -0.42 -21.56
CA PRO A 33 11.39 -1.58 -21.89
C PRO A 33 12.80 -1.21 -22.39
N ASP A 34 13.00 0.03 -22.86
CA ASP A 34 14.29 0.47 -23.43
C ASP A 34 15.26 1.00 -22.36
N ASP A 35 14.76 1.44 -21.19
CA ASP A 35 15.55 2.04 -20.11
C ASP A 35 15.41 1.33 -18.76
N VAL A 36 14.65 0.24 -18.70
CA VAL A 36 14.49 -0.61 -17.53
C VAL A 36 15.07 -2.00 -17.81
N LEU A 37 16.19 -2.32 -17.17
CA LEU A 37 16.71 -3.68 -17.15
C LEU A 37 15.75 -4.58 -16.36
N ARG A 38 15.30 -5.70 -16.95
CA ARG A 38 14.59 -6.76 -16.24
C ARG A 38 15.36 -8.07 -16.35
N ARG A 39 15.76 -8.63 -15.20
CA ARG A 39 16.53 -9.88 -15.12
C ARG A 39 15.93 -10.80 -14.05
N THR A 40 15.76 -12.06 -14.38
CA THR A 40 15.40 -13.09 -13.39
C THR A 40 16.64 -13.91 -13.04
N LEU A 41 16.96 -13.96 -11.76
CA LEU A 41 18.07 -14.76 -11.21
C LEU A 41 17.72 -16.26 -11.18
N PRO A 42 18.71 -17.16 -11.12
CA PRO A 42 18.47 -18.60 -11.09
C PRO A 42 17.59 -19.08 -9.92
N ASN A 43 17.56 -18.37 -8.81
CA ASN A 43 16.74 -18.65 -7.63
C ASN A 43 15.32 -18.06 -7.69
N GLY A 44 14.93 -17.48 -8.82
CA GLY A 44 13.59 -16.95 -9.08
C GLY A 44 13.35 -15.52 -8.63
N ILE A 45 14.37 -14.79 -8.18
CA ILE A 45 14.28 -13.34 -7.91
C ILE A 45 14.24 -12.58 -9.23
N THR A 46 13.30 -11.67 -9.40
CA THR A 46 13.27 -10.72 -10.51
C THR A 46 13.85 -9.39 -10.08
N VAL A 47 14.86 -8.91 -10.81
CA VAL A 47 15.48 -7.61 -10.61
C VAL A 47 15.04 -6.67 -11.72
N LEU A 48 14.50 -5.51 -11.35
CA LEU A 48 14.27 -4.38 -12.23
C LEU A 48 15.28 -3.28 -11.87
N ALA A 49 15.98 -2.71 -12.83
CA ALA A 49 16.95 -1.64 -12.56
C ALA A 49 16.81 -0.53 -13.59
N ARG A 50 16.75 0.71 -13.11
CA ARG A 50 16.71 1.91 -13.94
C ARG A 50 17.70 2.96 -13.44
N GLU A 51 18.56 3.43 -14.36
CA GLU A 51 19.53 4.48 -14.05
C GLU A 51 18.86 5.85 -13.94
N ASN A 52 19.23 6.61 -12.92
CA ASN A 52 18.85 8.02 -12.78
C ASN A 52 19.98 8.80 -12.10
N TRP A 53 20.75 9.50 -12.87
CA TRP A 53 21.92 10.27 -12.42
C TRP A 53 21.59 11.72 -12.02
N SER A 54 20.31 12.12 -12.03
CA SER A 54 19.89 13.47 -11.65
C SER A 54 20.05 13.79 -10.16
N ALA A 55 20.07 12.76 -9.32
CA ALA A 55 20.33 12.86 -7.89
C ALA A 55 21.30 11.75 -7.46
N PRO A 56 22.19 12.00 -6.47
CA PRO A 56 23.17 11.00 -6.01
C PRO A 56 22.56 9.88 -5.14
N SER A 57 21.25 9.74 -5.13
CA SER A 57 20.53 8.75 -4.33
C SER A 57 20.18 7.50 -5.11
N VAL A 58 20.06 6.38 -4.39
CA VAL A 58 19.55 5.12 -4.89
C VAL A 58 18.39 4.66 -3.97
N VAL A 59 17.32 4.21 -4.59
CA VAL A 59 16.17 3.61 -3.92
C VAL A 59 16.08 2.15 -4.33
N LEU A 60 15.85 1.28 -3.36
CA LEU A 60 15.41 -0.08 -3.62
C LEU A 60 14.01 -0.23 -3.06
N GLU A 61 13.10 -0.76 -3.88
CA GLU A 61 11.80 -1.25 -3.45
C GLU A 61 11.64 -2.70 -3.88
N GLY A 62 10.86 -3.46 -3.14
CA GLY A 62 10.60 -4.82 -3.53
C GLY A 62 9.62 -5.52 -2.61
N TYR A 63 9.36 -6.78 -2.92
CA TYR A 63 8.46 -7.61 -2.14
C TYR A 63 8.82 -9.09 -2.23
N LEU A 64 8.45 -9.81 -1.16
CA LEU A 64 8.40 -11.25 -1.13
C LEU A 64 6.93 -11.69 -1.21
N LEU A 65 6.68 -12.88 -1.77
CA LEU A 65 5.32 -13.44 -1.92
C LEU A 65 4.80 -14.07 -0.61
N VAL A 66 4.89 -13.35 0.50
CA VAL A 66 4.41 -13.78 1.81
C VAL A 66 3.62 -12.67 2.47
N GLY A 67 2.42 -12.96 2.96
CA GLY A 67 1.54 -11.98 3.55
C GLY A 67 0.46 -12.61 4.45
N ASN A 68 -0.54 -11.83 4.78
CA ASN A 68 -1.62 -12.24 5.67
C ASN A 68 -2.42 -13.48 5.18
N LEU A 69 -2.45 -13.72 3.88
CA LEU A 69 -3.07 -14.91 3.30
C LEU A 69 -2.31 -16.22 3.55
N ASP A 70 -1.11 -16.15 4.07
CA ASP A 70 -0.27 -17.30 4.43
C ASP A 70 -0.34 -17.62 5.93
N GLU A 71 -1.05 -16.80 6.72
CA GLU A 71 -1.21 -16.97 8.16
C GLU A 71 -2.16 -18.13 8.51
N PRO A 72 -1.93 -18.86 9.60
CA PRO A 72 -2.95 -19.65 10.25
C PRO A 72 -4.14 -18.78 10.66
N GLU A 73 -5.34 -19.33 10.62
CA GLU A 73 -6.57 -18.57 10.86
C GLU A 73 -6.67 -18.01 12.28
N ASP A 74 -6.18 -18.74 13.26
CA ASP A 74 -6.14 -18.39 14.68
C ASP A 74 -5.01 -17.40 15.04
N LEU A 75 -4.04 -17.17 14.15
CA LEU A 75 -2.90 -16.28 14.35
C LEU A 75 -2.91 -15.07 13.41
N THR A 76 -4.09 -14.51 13.14
CA THR A 76 -4.22 -13.30 12.32
C THR A 76 -3.32 -12.16 12.82
N GLY A 77 -2.62 -11.49 11.91
CA GLY A 77 -1.61 -10.47 12.23
C GLY A 77 -0.18 -11.01 12.33
N LEU A 78 0.03 -12.33 12.15
CA LEU A 78 1.36 -12.96 12.22
C LEU A 78 2.30 -12.42 11.12
N ALA A 79 1.84 -12.26 9.89
CA ALA A 79 2.67 -11.77 8.79
C ALA A 79 3.16 -10.34 9.04
N SER A 80 2.27 -9.44 9.44
CA SER A 80 2.66 -8.06 9.76
C SER A 80 3.53 -7.98 11.01
N TYR A 81 3.35 -8.87 11.97
CA TYR A 81 4.22 -8.96 13.13
C TYR A 81 5.61 -9.46 12.72
N THR A 82 5.70 -10.50 11.90
CA THR A 82 6.97 -11.03 11.38
C THR A 82 7.72 -9.95 10.60
N ALA A 83 7.04 -9.21 9.72
CA ALA A 83 7.64 -8.11 8.98
C ALA A 83 8.21 -7.02 9.91
N ASN A 84 7.48 -6.65 10.98
CA ASN A 84 7.95 -5.69 11.98
C ASN A 84 9.17 -6.17 12.79
N MET A 85 9.40 -7.48 12.81
CA MET A 85 10.54 -8.07 13.53
C MET A 85 11.81 -8.18 12.69
N LEU A 86 11.75 -8.06 11.36
CA LEU A 86 12.91 -8.20 10.48
C LEU A 86 14.03 -7.21 10.85
N SER A 87 13.67 -5.95 11.12
CA SER A 87 14.61 -4.90 11.52
C SER A 87 14.98 -4.89 13.01
N ARG A 88 14.58 -5.90 13.79
CA ARG A 88 14.81 -5.90 15.24
C ARG A 88 16.06 -6.65 15.67
N GLY A 89 16.95 -6.91 14.75
CA GLY A 89 18.22 -7.60 14.92
C GLY A 89 18.30 -8.86 14.09
N THR A 90 19.51 -9.18 13.67
CA THR A 90 19.87 -10.34 12.86
C THR A 90 20.77 -11.28 13.66
N ARG A 91 21.17 -12.40 13.05
CA ARG A 91 22.18 -13.29 13.63
C ARG A 91 23.58 -12.67 13.69
N HIS A 92 23.80 -11.58 12.95
CA HIS A 92 25.12 -10.93 12.81
C HIS A 92 25.18 -9.55 13.45
N ARG A 93 24.03 -8.85 13.60
CA ARG A 93 23.93 -7.48 14.11
C ARG A 93 22.78 -7.36 15.09
N SER A 94 23.02 -6.68 16.19
CA SER A 94 21.96 -6.23 17.09
C SER A 94 21.12 -5.11 16.45
N PHE A 95 19.96 -4.85 17.02
CA PHE A 95 19.10 -3.73 16.62
C PHE A 95 19.82 -2.39 16.69
N ALA A 96 20.66 -2.16 17.73
CA ALA A 96 21.42 -0.93 17.89
C ALA A 96 22.47 -0.76 16.79
N GLU A 97 23.21 -1.82 16.47
CA GLU A 97 24.24 -1.81 15.41
C GLU A 97 23.63 -1.58 14.03
N ILE A 98 22.45 -2.15 13.74
CA ILE A 98 21.73 -1.90 12.49
C ILE A 98 21.36 -0.41 12.39
N ASN A 99 20.71 0.14 13.42
CA ASN A 99 20.29 1.55 13.39
C ASN A 99 21.48 2.49 13.31
N GLU A 100 22.57 2.26 14.10
CA GLU A 100 23.77 3.08 14.05
C GLU A 100 24.39 3.07 12.63
N ALA A 101 24.49 1.90 12.00
CA ALA A 101 25.04 1.78 10.65
C ALA A 101 24.19 2.54 9.61
N ILE A 102 22.86 2.41 9.65
CA ILE A 102 21.95 3.04 8.71
C ILE A 102 21.85 4.56 8.95
N GLU A 103 21.70 4.98 10.23
CA GLU A 103 21.56 6.39 10.58
C GLU A 103 22.86 7.18 10.35
N SER A 104 24.03 6.53 10.53
CA SER A 104 25.34 7.17 10.31
C SER A 104 25.55 7.65 8.87
N VAL A 105 24.92 7.02 7.89
CA VAL A 105 24.94 7.38 6.46
C VAL A 105 23.68 8.08 5.98
N GLY A 106 22.73 8.35 6.89
CA GLY A 106 21.45 8.99 6.55
C GLY A 106 20.54 8.13 5.65
N ALA A 107 20.75 6.80 5.66
CA ALA A 107 19.92 5.87 4.91
C ALA A 107 18.66 5.47 5.70
N SER A 108 17.79 4.73 5.02
CA SER A 108 16.60 4.14 5.63
C SER A 108 16.32 2.74 5.09
N ILE A 109 15.81 1.87 5.94
CA ILE A 109 15.28 0.55 5.59
C ILE A 109 13.92 0.40 6.27
N GLY A 110 12.92 -0.11 5.55
CA GLY A 110 11.58 -0.34 6.08
C GLY A 110 10.95 -1.61 5.52
N PHE A 111 10.08 -2.23 6.33
CA PHE A 111 9.32 -3.43 5.98
C PHE A 111 7.84 -3.22 6.28
N GLY A 112 7.00 -3.82 5.45
CA GLY A 112 5.56 -3.86 5.67
C GLY A 112 4.96 -5.14 5.09
N ALA A 113 3.92 -5.68 5.71
CA ALA A 113 3.18 -6.79 5.15
C ALA A 113 1.75 -6.40 4.84
N ASP A 114 1.26 -6.87 3.70
CA ASP A 114 -0.14 -6.78 3.32
C ASP A 114 -0.75 -8.19 3.16
N ARG A 115 -1.79 -8.33 2.35
CA ARG A 115 -2.46 -9.61 2.15
C ARG A 115 -1.63 -10.63 1.41
N TYR A 116 -0.90 -10.18 0.39
CA TYR A 116 -0.22 -11.06 -0.56
C TYR A 116 1.28 -11.06 -0.39
N THR A 117 1.84 -9.95 0.10
CA THR A 117 3.27 -9.69 0.06
C THR A 117 3.80 -9.09 1.36
N THR A 118 5.08 -9.30 1.62
CA THR A 118 5.87 -8.47 2.50
C THR A 118 6.76 -7.60 1.64
N SER A 119 6.55 -6.29 1.71
CA SER A 119 7.33 -5.28 1.02
C SER A 119 8.53 -4.84 1.84
N PHE A 120 9.55 -4.37 1.15
CA PHE A 120 10.69 -3.65 1.73
C PHE A 120 11.02 -2.42 0.88
N SER A 121 11.54 -1.40 1.52
CA SER A 121 12.04 -0.21 0.86
C SER A 121 13.33 0.28 1.51
N THR A 122 14.26 0.78 0.70
CA THR A 122 15.49 1.42 1.19
C THR A 122 15.77 2.68 0.40
N LYS A 123 16.45 3.63 1.05
CA LYS A 123 16.95 4.82 0.39
C LYS A 123 18.31 5.20 0.97
N SER A 124 19.28 5.45 0.09
CA SER A 124 20.65 5.85 0.47
C SER A 124 21.29 6.74 -0.58
N LEU A 125 22.48 7.24 -0.30
CA LEU A 125 23.38 7.69 -1.35
C LEU A 125 23.96 6.49 -2.12
N ALA A 126 24.36 6.70 -3.35
CA ALA A 126 24.95 5.65 -4.19
C ALA A 126 26.24 5.07 -3.59
N GLU A 127 27.03 5.89 -2.89
CA GLU A 127 28.27 5.46 -2.22
C GLU A 127 28.02 4.53 -1.04
N ASP A 128 26.81 4.58 -0.43
CA ASP A 128 26.44 3.79 0.74
C ASP A 128 25.58 2.55 0.38
N LEU A 129 25.32 2.35 -0.92
CA LEU A 129 24.44 1.28 -1.41
C LEU A 129 24.89 -0.12 -0.96
N ASP A 130 26.19 -0.39 -0.97
CA ASP A 130 26.72 -1.71 -0.58
C ASP A 130 26.43 -2.02 0.88
N LEU A 131 26.59 -1.04 1.78
CA LEU A 131 26.22 -1.18 3.20
C LEU A 131 24.73 -1.45 3.38
N VAL A 132 23.90 -0.68 2.67
CA VAL A 132 22.43 -0.82 2.79
C VAL A 132 21.95 -2.15 2.22
N LEU A 133 22.50 -2.61 1.10
CA LEU A 133 22.21 -3.93 0.53
C LEU A 133 22.64 -5.08 1.45
N GLU A 134 23.82 -4.97 2.07
CA GLU A 134 24.29 -5.98 3.02
C GLU A 134 23.36 -6.08 4.23
N ILE A 135 22.95 -4.95 4.81
CA ILE A 135 22.04 -4.92 5.96
C ILE A 135 20.65 -5.43 5.56
N LEU A 136 20.09 -4.99 4.43
CA LEU A 136 18.80 -5.48 3.92
C LEU A 136 18.84 -7.01 3.72
N ALA A 137 19.93 -7.52 3.14
CA ALA A 137 20.09 -8.96 2.94
C ALA A 137 20.18 -9.70 4.27
N ASP A 138 20.86 -9.16 5.27
CA ASP A 138 20.97 -9.73 6.60
C ASP A 138 19.61 -9.77 7.31
N GLU A 139 18.84 -8.67 7.26
CA GLU A 139 17.49 -8.57 7.82
C GLU A 139 16.49 -9.53 7.15
N LEU A 140 16.58 -9.71 5.83
CA LEU A 140 15.70 -10.61 5.08
C LEU A 140 16.09 -12.08 5.21
N ARG A 141 17.39 -12.42 5.38
CA ARG A 141 17.90 -13.78 5.31
C ARG A 141 18.22 -14.39 6.68
N ALA A 142 18.50 -13.57 7.68
CA ALA A 142 19.00 -14.02 8.96
C ALA A 142 18.43 -13.26 10.18
N PRO A 143 17.12 -12.93 10.24
CA PRO A 143 16.55 -12.24 11.40
C PRO A 143 16.66 -13.12 12.65
N ALA A 144 16.93 -12.49 13.80
CA ALA A 144 17.19 -13.20 15.06
C ALA A 144 15.93 -13.38 15.92
N PHE A 145 14.91 -12.54 15.73
CA PHE A 145 13.70 -12.48 16.56
C PHE A 145 14.01 -12.42 18.07
N PRO A 146 14.77 -11.41 18.57
CA PRO A 146 15.13 -11.32 19.98
C PRO A 146 13.88 -11.28 20.86
N ALA A 147 13.88 -12.06 21.95
CA ALA A 147 12.68 -12.24 22.78
C ALA A 147 12.16 -10.95 23.42
N ASP A 148 13.07 -10.07 23.86
CA ASP A 148 12.75 -8.76 24.42
C ASP A 148 12.12 -7.83 23.38
N HIS A 149 12.61 -7.85 22.12
CA HIS A 149 12.02 -7.12 21.02
C HIS A 149 10.67 -7.70 20.59
N VAL A 150 10.47 -9.01 20.62
CA VAL A 150 9.16 -9.62 20.41
C VAL A 150 8.15 -9.04 21.39
N GLU A 151 8.45 -9.04 22.70
CA GLU A 151 7.52 -8.49 23.70
C GLU A 151 7.31 -6.98 23.55
N LYS A 152 8.35 -6.23 23.21
CA LYS A 152 8.22 -4.78 22.92
C LYS A 152 7.31 -4.51 21.73
N VAL A 153 7.48 -5.22 20.63
CA VAL A 153 6.62 -5.07 19.43
C VAL A 153 5.20 -5.56 19.73
N ARG A 154 5.02 -6.61 20.53
CA ARG A 154 3.70 -7.03 21.02
C ARG A 154 3.00 -5.87 21.74
N GLY A 155 3.67 -5.22 22.69
CA GLY A 155 3.12 -4.07 23.39
C GLY A 155 2.71 -2.93 22.45
N GLN A 156 3.54 -2.61 21.45
CA GLN A 156 3.22 -1.60 20.42
C GLN A 156 1.98 -1.99 19.62
N ARG A 157 1.85 -3.25 19.23
CA ARG A 157 0.69 -3.76 18.47
C ARG A 157 -0.60 -3.73 19.30
N MET A 158 -0.52 -4.12 20.57
CA MET A 158 -1.67 -4.03 21.51
C MET A 158 -2.13 -2.58 21.67
N THR A 159 -1.19 -1.64 21.80
CA THR A 159 -1.50 -0.21 21.82
C THR A 159 -2.17 0.24 20.51
N ALA A 160 -1.64 -0.15 19.35
CA ALA A 160 -2.23 0.20 18.05
C ALA A 160 -3.65 -0.37 17.88
N ILE A 161 -3.92 -1.58 18.38
CA ILE A 161 -5.27 -2.18 18.38
C ILE A 161 -6.22 -1.37 19.28
N ALA A 162 -5.76 -0.97 20.48
CA ALA A 162 -6.56 -0.17 21.40
C ALA A 162 -6.82 1.24 20.86
N GLU A 163 -5.83 1.89 20.23
CA GLU A 163 -5.98 3.18 19.56
C GLU A 163 -6.97 3.10 18.40
N ARG A 164 -6.87 2.04 17.59
CA ARG A 164 -7.80 1.78 16.49
C ARG A 164 -9.24 1.64 16.98
N ALA A 165 -9.46 0.97 18.10
CA ALA A 165 -10.79 0.85 18.70
C ALA A 165 -11.41 2.20 19.09
N ASN A 166 -10.61 3.26 19.18
CA ASN A 166 -11.02 4.64 19.42
C ASN A 166 -11.12 5.51 18.15
N ASP A 167 -10.86 4.96 16.97
CA ASP A 167 -10.90 5.68 15.70
C ASP A 167 -12.13 5.26 14.88
N THR A 168 -13.07 6.19 14.70
CA THR A 168 -14.35 5.93 14.01
C THR A 168 -14.14 5.49 12.56
N ARG A 169 -13.14 6.06 11.85
CA ARG A 169 -12.84 5.73 10.46
C ARG A 169 -12.29 4.31 10.33
N GLN A 170 -11.37 3.93 11.21
CA GLN A 170 -10.80 2.59 11.21
C GLN A 170 -11.85 1.54 11.60
N MET A 171 -12.71 1.84 12.57
CA MET A 171 -13.81 0.94 12.98
C MET A 171 -14.85 0.78 11.89
N ALA A 172 -15.23 1.85 11.17
CA ALA A 172 -16.09 1.73 9.99
C ALA A 172 -15.43 0.87 8.89
N GLY A 173 -14.13 1.03 8.67
CA GLY A 173 -13.37 0.22 7.71
C GLY A 173 -13.33 -1.27 8.06
N LEU A 174 -13.17 -1.63 9.33
CA LEU A 174 -13.24 -3.01 9.80
C LEU A 174 -14.65 -3.58 9.60
N ALA A 175 -15.68 -2.86 10.02
CA ALA A 175 -17.06 -3.26 9.87
C ALA A 175 -17.45 -3.49 8.39
N LEU A 176 -17.02 -2.59 7.50
CA LEU A 176 -17.22 -2.77 6.06
C LEU A 176 -16.56 -4.05 5.55
N ARG A 177 -15.31 -4.30 5.96
CA ARG A 177 -14.57 -5.50 5.53
C ARG A 177 -15.29 -6.78 5.94
N GLU A 178 -15.81 -6.85 7.16
CA GLU A 178 -16.61 -7.97 7.63
C GLU A 178 -17.88 -8.18 6.78
N LEU A 179 -18.57 -7.09 6.40
CA LEU A 179 -19.74 -7.16 5.53
C LEU A 179 -19.41 -7.65 4.12
N MET A 180 -18.27 -7.21 3.58
CA MET A 180 -17.86 -7.50 2.20
C MET A 180 -17.28 -8.90 2.04
N TYR A 181 -16.55 -9.38 3.02
CA TYR A 181 -15.77 -10.61 2.90
C TYR A 181 -16.26 -11.75 3.81
N ALA A 182 -17.02 -11.45 4.87
CA ALA A 182 -17.41 -12.43 5.88
C ALA A 182 -16.22 -13.33 6.30
N ASP A 183 -16.32 -14.64 6.13
CA ASP A 183 -15.28 -15.62 6.47
C ASP A 183 -14.20 -15.79 5.39
N HIS A 184 -14.25 -14.98 4.32
CA HIS A 184 -13.26 -15.07 3.24
C HIS A 184 -11.88 -14.57 3.72
N PRO A 185 -10.76 -15.23 3.38
CA PRO A 185 -9.41 -14.85 3.85
C PRO A 185 -9.02 -13.39 3.56
N LEU A 186 -9.55 -12.77 2.49
CA LEU A 186 -9.34 -11.34 2.20
C LEU A 186 -9.97 -10.40 3.24
N GLY A 187 -10.89 -10.91 4.06
CA GLY A 187 -11.50 -10.17 5.17
C GLY A 187 -10.62 -10.09 6.43
N ARG A 188 -9.58 -10.93 6.55
CA ARG A 188 -8.70 -10.96 7.73
C ARG A 188 -8.06 -9.61 7.99
N ASP A 189 -7.95 -9.28 9.27
CA ASP A 189 -7.31 -8.05 9.70
C ASP A 189 -5.79 -8.18 9.66
N LEU A 190 -5.10 -7.26 9.00
CA LEU A 190 -3.64 -7.25 8.90
C LEU A 190 -2.93 -7.06 10.24
N LEU A 191 -3.54 -6.28 11.15
CA LEU A 191 -3.02 -6.10 12.51
C LEU A 191 -3.41 -7.26 13.43
N GLY A 192 -4.44 -8.02 13.08
CA GLY A 192 -5.04 -9.03 13.94
C GLY A 192 -5.90 -8.45 15.06
N THR A 193 -6.26 -9.30 15.99
CA THR A 193 -7.04 -8.99 17.20
C THR A 193 -6.16 -8.99 18.44
N GLU A 194 -6.67 -8.49 19.57
CA GLU A 194 -6.00 -8.65 20.88
C GLU A 194 -5.72 -10.11 21.19
N GLN A 195 -6.70 -10.99 20.96
CA GLN A 195 -6.59 -12.41 21.21
C GLN A 195 -5.52 -13.07 20.35
N SER A 196 -5.50 -12.83 19.04
CA SER A 196 -4.48 -13.41 18.16
C SER A 196 -3.08 -12.89 18.48
N ASN A 197 -2.92 -11.57 18.74
CA ASN A 197 -1.62 -11.01 19.12
C ASN A 197 -1.13 -11.52 20.49
N ALA A 198 -2.02 -11.79 21.44
CA ALA A 198 -1.64 -12.43 22.70
C ALA A 198 -1.22 -13.90 22.51
N ALA A 199 -1.78 -14.60 21.51
CA ALA A 199 -1.47 -15.99 21.20
C ALA A 199 -0.17 -16.15 20.39
N ILE A 200 0.19 -15.18 19.52
CA ILE A 200 1.41 -15.23 18.71
C ILE A 200 2.64 -15.29 19.63
N ARG A 201 3.38 -16.39 19.59
CA ARG A 201 4.64 -16.59 20.33
C ARG A 201 5.83 -16.40 19.39
N ARG A 202 7.02 -16.19 19.97
CA ARG A 202 8.27 -16.10 19.21
C ARG A 202 8.45 -17.28 18.24
N ASP A 203 8.16 -18.48 18.69
CA ASP A 203 8.32 -19.69 17.87
C ASP A 203 7.41 -19.66 16.63
N ALA A 204 6.18 -19.14 16.75
CA ALA A 204 5.29 -18.95 15.60
C ALA A 204 5.85 -17.93 14.57
N LEU A 205 6.50 -16.86 15.04
CA LEU A 205 7.18 -15.89 14.16
C LEU A 205 8.35 -16.54 13.41
N VAL A 206 9.15 -17.33 14.12
CA VAL A 206 10.30 -18.07 13.54
C VAL A 206 9.81 -19.10 12.52
N GLU A 207 8.82 -19.91 12.88
CA GLU A 207 8.24 -20.94 12.00
C GLU A 207 7.63 -20.32 10.73
N PHE A 208 6.87 -19.21 10.88
CA PHE A 208 6.30 -18.50 9.76
C PHE A 208 7.39 -17.95 8.83
N TYR A 209 8.42 -17.33 9.40
CA TYR A 209 9.57 -16.85 8.64
C TYR A 209 10.29 -18.00 7.92
N GLU A 210 10.66 -19.06 8.65
CA GLU A 210 11.36 -20.21 8.09
C GLU A 210 10.57 -20.97 7.02
N THR A 211 9.24 -20.86 7.04
CA THR A 211 8.36 -21.49 6.05
C THR A 211 8.21 -20.64 4.80
N PHE A 212 7.92 -19.34 4.95
CA PHE A 212 7.40 -18.53 3.86
C PHE A 212 8.37 -17.48 3.30
N TYR A 213 9.39 -17.05 4.04
CA TYR A 213 10.36 -16.08 3.52
C TYR A 213 11.38 -16.78 2.63
N ARG A 214 11.08 -16.80 1.35
CA ARG A 214 11.85 -17.48 0.31
C ARG A 214 12.08 -16.57 -0.89
N PRO A 215 13.21 -16.75 -1.61
CA PRO A 215 13.58 -15.90 -2.75
C PRO A 215 12.65 -16.06 -3.96
N GLN A 216 12.01 -17.21 -4.10
CA GLN A 216 11.17 -17.53 -5.26
C GLN A 216 10.02 -16.52 -5.42
N GLY A 217 10.02 -15.81 -6.56
CA GLY A 217 9.04 -14.77 -6.88
C GLY A 217 9.24 -13.45 -6.15
N MET A 218 10.35 -13.28 -5.41
CA MET A 218 10.77 -11.98 -4.90
C MET A 218 11.05 -11.03 -6.05
N VAL A 219 10.68 -9.79 -5.89
CA VAL A 219 11.00 -8.71 -6.82
C VAL A 219 11.85 -7.68 -6.10
N VAL A 220 12.91 -7.21 -6.76
CA VAL A 220 13.78 -6.13 -6.31
C VAL A 220 13.85 -5.09 -7.42
N VAL A 221 13.43 -3.88 -7.13
CA VAL A 221 13.51 -2.73 -8.03
C VAL A 221 14.58 -1.79 -7.53
N VAL A 222 15.51 -1.40 -8.38
CA VAL A 222 16.60 -0.45 -8.08
C VAL A 222 16.50 0.74 -9.00
N VAL A 223 16.37 1.94 -8.44
CA VAL A 223 16.31 3.18 -9.23
C VAL A 223 17.25 4.22 -8.62
N GLY A 224 18.14 4.80 -9.41
CA GLY A 224 19.01 5.87 -8.92
C GLY A 224 20.35 5.98 -9.62
N ALA A 225 21.31 6.60 -8.94
CA ALA A 225 22.65 6.92 -9.47
C ALA A 225 23.57 5.69 -9.47
N ILE A 226 23.17 4.67 -10.22
CA ILE A 226 23.91 3.42 -10.42
C ILE A 226 23.59 2.86 -11.81
N GLY A 227 24.57 2.24 -12.48
CA GLY A 227 24.35 1.53 -13.74
C GLY A 227 23.41 0.32 -13.55
N ALA A 228 22.49 0.10 -14.47
CA ALA A 228 21.46 -0.95 -14.34
C ALA A 228 22.07 -2.36 -14.23
N GLU A 229 23.11 -2.63 -15.00
CA GLU A 229 23.86 -3.90 -14.93
C GLU A 229 24.60 -4.07 -13.59
N GLU A 230 25.21 -3.00 -13.09
CA GLU A 230 25.87 -2.98 -11.78
C GLU A 230 24.87 -3.23 -10.66
N ALA A 231 23.72 -2.55 -10.68
CA ALA A 231 22.64 -2.74 -9.72
C ALA A 231 22.17 -4.20 -9.67
N ALA A 232 21.93 -4.79 -10.85
CA ALA A 232 21.54 -6.20 -10.95
C ALA A 232 22.63 -7.15 -10.44
N ALA A 233 23.90 -6.83 -10.69
CA ALA A 233 25.03 -7.62 -10.19
C ALA A 233 25.17 -7.54 -8.65
N LYS A 234 24.99 -6.34 -8.06
CA LYS A 234 25.01 -6.16 -6.60
C LYS A 234 23.86 -6.91 -5.91
N VAL A 235 22.65 -6.83 -6.45
CA VAL A 235 21.50 -7.61 -5.95
C VAL A 235 21.77 -9.11 -6.06
N ALA A 236 22.32 -9.58 -7.18
CA ALA A 236 22.70 -10.97 -7.35
C ALA A 236 23.82 -11.40 -6.38
N GLY A 237 24.73 -10.50 -6.01
CA GLY A 237 25.82 -10.75 -5.05
C GLY A 237 25.30 -11.05 -3.65
N VAL A 238 24.24 -10.36 -3.19
CA VAL A 238 23.71 -10.52 -1.83
C VAL A 238 22.54 -11.51 -1.71
N PHE A 239 21.81 -11.75 -2.80
CA PHE A 239 20.62 -12.60 -2.81
C PHE A 239 20.71 -13.83 -3.72
N GLY A 240 21.69 -13.90 -4.62
CA GLY A 240 21.75 -14.95 -5.65
C GLY A 240 21.96 -16.36 -5.14
N ASP A 241 22.60 -16.54 -3.98
CA ASP A 241 22.80 -17.80 -3.28
C ASP A 241 21.66 -18.13 -2.30
N TRP A 242 20.69 -17.24 -2.11
CA TRP A 242 19.54 -17.50 -1.26
C TRP A 242 18.69 -18.60 -1.87
N ALA A 243 18.56 -19.72 -1.15
CA ALA A 243 17.88 -20.91 -1.63
C ALA A 243 16.59 -21.16 -0.85
N GLY A 244 15.70 -21.92 -1.45
CA GLY A 244 14.47 -22.39 -0.87
C GLY A 244 13.27 -22.12 -1.77
N GLU A 245 12.30 -23.03 -1.71
CA GLU A 245 11.02 -22.91 -2.39
C GLU A 245 9.94 -22.53 -1.38
N ARG A 246 9.07 -21.64 -1.80
CA ARG A 246 7.92 -21.23 -1.01
C ARG A 246 6.82 -22.27 -1.17
N PRO A 247 6.08 -22.64 -0.09
CA PRO A 247 4.86 -23.43 -0.21
C PRO A 247 3.85 -22.75 -1.14
N ALA A 248 3.19 -23.52 -1.97
CA ALA A 248 2.13 -22.99 -2.83
C ALA A 248 0.98 -22.46 -1.97
N ARG A 249 0.54 -21.23 -2.24
CA ARG A 249 -0.66 -20.70 -1.59
C ARG A 249 -1.89 -21.42 -2.15
N PRO A 250 -2.79 -21.93 -1.29
CA PRO A 250 -4.06 -22.47 -1.75
C PRO A 250 -4.83 -21.44 -2.59
N ALA A 251 -5.60 -21.94 -3.56
CA ALA A 251 -6.51 -21.08 -4.31
C ALA A 251 -7.52 -20.44 -3.35
N LEU A 252 -7.70 -19.13 -3.43
CA LEU A 252 -8.69 -18.46 -2.62
C LEU A 252 -10.10 -18.79 -3.14
N PRO A 253 -11.07 -18.90 -2.22
CA PRO A 253 -12.48 -18.98 -2.60
C PRO A 253 -12.90 -17.79 -3.48
N VAL A 254 -14.02 -17.91 -4.15
CA VAL A 254 -14.62 -16.78 -4.86
C VAL A 254 -15.17 -15.80 -3.82
N VAL A 255 -14.84 -14.52 -3.95
CA VAL A 255 -15.41 -13.48 -3.08
C VAL A 255 -16.91 -13.41 -3.34
N PRO A 256 -17.77 -13.58 -2.29
CA PRO A 256 -19.20 -13.53 -2.47
C PRO A 256 -19.65 -12.13 -2.92
N GLY A 257 -20.58 -12.10 -3.87
CA GLY A 257 -21.27 -10.86 -4.24
C GLY A 257 -22.24 -10.40 -3.14
N LEU A 258 -22.77 -9.21 -3.30
CA LEU A 258 -23.88 -8.71 -2.48
C LEU A 258 -25.22 -9.01 -3.18
N ASP A 259 -26.14 -9.58 -2.46
CA ASP A 259 -27.51 -9.89 -2.91
C ASP A 259 -28.54 -8.80 -2.53
N GLY A 260 -28.08 -7.78 -1.79
CA GLY A 260 -28.85 -6.63 -1.34
C GLY A 260 -27.99 -5.70 -0.50
N VAL A 261 -28.61 -4.80 0.24
CA VAL A 261 -27.93 -3.90 1.17
C VAL A 261 -27.57 -4.68 2.44
N ARG A 262 -26.29 -4.60 2.83
CA ARG A 262 -25.80 -5.09 4.12
C ARG A 262 -25.33 -3.91 4.94
N GLU A 263 -25.83 -3.81 6.18
CA GLU A 263 -25.50 -2.70 7.06
C GLU A 263 -24.87 -3.17 8.37
N ARG A 264 -23.88 -2.41 8.86
CA ARG A 264 -23.29 -2.55 10.19
C ARG A 264 -23.05 -1.20 10.83
N ARG A 265 -23.58 -1.02 12.02
CA ARG A 265 -23.33 0.17 12.85
C ARG A 265 -22.47 -0.21 14.04
N VAL A 266 -21.41 0.60 14.27
CA VAL A 266 -20.49 0.46 15.40
C VAL A 266 -20.71 1.66 16.32
N PRO A 267 -21.45 1.49 17.46
CA PRO A 267 -21.70 2.58 18.39
C PRO A 267 -20.39 3.02 19.08
N MET A 268 -20.07 4.31 18.97
CA MET A 268 -18.93 4.95 19.63
C MET A 268 -19.43 6.26 20.26
N PRO A 269 -20.04 6.23 21.45
CA PRO A 269 -20.83 7.33 21.98
C PRO A 269 -20.03 8.59 22.32
N ASP A 270 -18.74 8.43 22.68
CA ASP A 270 -17.88 9.52 23.13
C ASP A 270 -17.17 10.28 21.99
N LYS A 271 -17.61 10.07 20.74
CA LYS A 271 -17.01 10.72 19.57
C LYS A 271 -17.84 11.92 19.11
N SER A 272 -17.15 12.92 18.56
CA SER A 272 -17.78 14.11 17.97
C SER A 272 -18.05 13.94 16.45
N GLN A 273 -17.50 12.90 15.83
CA GLN A 273 -17.64 12.58 14.41
C GLN A 273 -18.15 11.15 14.24
N ALA A 274 -18.90 10.94 13.18
CA ALA A 274 -19.22 9.62 12.65
C ALA A 274 -18.57 9.44 11.28
N ASP A 275 -18.06 8.25 11.02
CA ASP A 275 -17.49 7.86 9.72
C ASP A 275 -18.42 6.87 9.04
N ILE A 276 -18.74 7.16 7.79
CA ILE A 276 -19.62 6.39 6.91
C ILE A 276 -18.76 5.82 5.80
N ILE A 277 -18.91 4.54 5.49
CA ILE A 277 -18.29 3.91 4.34
C ILE A 277 -19.34 3.07 3.61
N LEU A 278 -19.55 3.39 2.35
CA LEU A 278 -20.28 2.58 1.38
C LEU A 278 -19.27 1.73 0.60
N GLY A 279 -19.60 0.48 0.31
CA GLY A 279 -18.71 -0.43 -0.41
C GLY A 279 -19.43 -1.30 -1.43
N TRP A 280 -18.85 -1.43 -2.61
CA TRP A 280 -19.30 -2.30 -3.70
C TRP A 280 -18.21 -3.28 -4.07
N PRO A 281 -18.54 -4.54 -4.41
CA PRO A 281 -17.59 -5.44 -5.05
C PRO A 281 -17.12 -4.85 -6.38
N ALA A 282 -15.81 -4.89 -6.62
CA ALA A 282 -15.22 -4.39 -7.86
C ALA A 282 -14.31 -5.44 -8.50
N MET A 283 -13.79 -5.11 -9.66
CA MET A 283 -12.95 -5.97 -10.47
C MET A 283 -11.51 -6.09 -9.95
N PRO A 284 -10.79 -7.17 -10.28
CA PRO A 284 -9.36 -7.25 -10.07
C PRO A 284 -8.59 -6.27 -10.98
N ARG A 285 -7.33 -5.99 -10.63
CA ARG A 285 -6.49 -4.98 -11.31
C ARG A 285 -6.32 -5.21 -12.81
N LEU A 286 -6.24 -6.46 -13.25
CA LEU A 286 -6.05 -6.82 -14.66
C LEU A 286 -7.36 -6.87 -15.48
N HIS A 287 -8.49 -6.60 -14.87
CA HIS A 287 -9.76 -6.62 -15.59
C HIS A 287 -9.83 -5.48 -16.62
N PRO A 288 -10.38 -5.71 -17.84
CA PRO A 288 -10.51 -4.67 -18.86
C PRO A 288 -11.24 -3.41 -18.41
N ASP A 289 -12.18 -3.52 -17.48
CA ASP A 289 -12.93 -2.39 -16.94
C ASP A 289 -12.15 -1.54 -15.94
N PHE A 290 -10.93 -1.96 -15.53
CA PHE A 290 -10.24 -1.29 -14.43
C PHE A 290 -9.94 0.19 -14.73
N GLU A 291 -9.42 0.51 -15.90
CA GLU A 291 -9.08 1.91 -16.23
C GLU A 291 -10.34 2.76 -16.45
N LYS A 292 -11.43 2.18 -16.97
CA LYS A 292 -12.76 2.81 -17.03
C LYS A 292 -13.26 3.14 -15.61
N ALA A 293 -13.21 2.17 -14.70
CA ALA A 293 -13.62 2.35 -13.31
C ALA A 293 -12.71 3.34 -12.55
N ARG A 294 -11.41 3.38 -12.88
CA ARG A 294 -10.48 4.37 -12.33
C ARG A 294 -10.85 5.79 -12.74
N LEU A 295 -11.21 6.02 -14.02
CA LEU A 295 -11.69 7.32 -14.47
C LEU A 295 -13.03 7.67 -13.82
N ALA A 296 -13.98 6.72 -13.74
CA ALA A 296 -15.26 6.90 -13.06
C ALA A 296 -15.08 7.24 -11.55
N ASN A 297 -14.15 6.57 -10.87
CA ASN A 297 -13.79 6.87 -9.49
C ASN A 297 -13.18 8.28 -9.34
N THR A 298 -12.43 8.73 -10.35
CA THR A 298 -11.85 10.09 -10.35
C THR A 298 -12.95 11.15 -10.41
N VAL A 299 -13.96 10.96 -11.23
CA VAL A 299 -15.17 11.81 -11.28
C VAL A 299 -15.93 11.76 -9.94
N LEU A 300 -16.14 10.55 -9.40
CA LEU A 300 -16.97 10.37 -8.22
C LEU A 300 -16.37 11.02 -6.97
N GLY A 301 -15.07 10.80 -6.71
CA GLY A 301 -14.56 11.20 -5.41
C GLY A 301 -13.05 11.47 -5.33
N VAL A 302 -12.38 11.85 -6.44
CA VAL A 302 -10.93 12.14 -6.43
C VAL A 302 -10.61 13.53 -6.96
N PHE A 303 -11.13 13.91 -8.15
CA PHE A 303 -10.74 15.14 -8.82
C PHE A 303 -11.11 16.40 -8.02
N GLY A 304 -10.25 17.41 -8.01
CA GLY A 304 -10.45 18.66 -7.30
C GLY A 304 -10.59 18.49 -5.80
N MET A 305 -11.65 19.02 -5.22
CA MET A 305 -11.95 18.86 -3.79
C MET A 305 -12.75 17.57 -3.50
N MET A 306 -12.22 16.42 -3.89
CA MET A 306 -12.82 15.10 -3.67
C MET A 306 -14.01 14.76 -4.59
N GLY A 307 -13.98 15.22 -5.84
CA GLY A 307 -14.95 14.89 -6.88
C GLY A 307 -16.38 15.33 -6.57
N ARG A 308 -17.35 14.64 -7.18
CA ARG A 308 -18.78 14.91 -6.96
C ARG A 308 -19.20 14.74 -5.51
N LEU A 309 -18.63 13.74 -4.80
CA LEU A 309 -18.89 13.52 -3.38
C LEU A 309 -18.45 14.72 -2.53
N GLY A 310 -17.25 15.24 -2.76
CA GLY A 310 -16.77 16.43 -2.07
C GLY A 310 -17.63 17.65 -2.34
N ALA A 311 -17.94 17.88 -3.62
CA ALA A 311 -18.79 18.99 -4.03
C ALA A 311 -20.21 18.91 -3.44
N SER A 312 -20.80 17.72 -3.35
CA SER A 312 -22.14 17.51 -2.80
C SER A 312 -22.19 17.55 -1.28
N VAL A 313 -21.43 16.65 -0.64
CA VAL A 313 -21.57 16.37 0.80
C VAL A 313 -20.83 17.42 1.65
N ARG A 314 -19.66 17.87 1.17
CA ARG A 314 -18.82 18.81 1.91
C ARG A 314 -19.11 20.26 1.55
N GLU A 315 -19.03 20.65 0.25
CA GLU A 315 -19.10 22.05 -0.14
C GLU A 315 -20.54 22.59 -0.15
N ARG A 316 -21.45 21.96 -0.91
CA ARG A 316 -22.83 22.45 -1.05
C ARG A 316 -23.64 22.28 0.23
N GLN A 317 -23.48 21.17 0.94
CA GLN A 317 -24.32 20.85 2.10
C GLN A 317 -23.62 21.05 3.45
N GLY A 318 -22.31 21.27 3.48
CA GLY A 318 -21.55 21.53 4.71
C GLY A 318 -21.62 20.43 5.76
N MET A 319 -21.87 19.17 5.36
CA MET A 319 -22.10 18.07 6.29
C MET A 319 -20.82 17.33 6.72
N ALA A 320 -19.79 17.37 5.89
CA ALA A 320 -18.61 16.52 6.06
C ALA A 320 -17.30 17.30 6.07
N TYR A 321 -16.33 16.84 6.84
CA TYR A 321 -14.93 17.28 6.77
C TYR A 321 -14.24 16.74 5.51
N TYR A 322 -14.62 15.53 5.11
CA TYR A 322 -14.16 14.88 3.91
C TYR A 322 -15.28 14.00 3.34
N ALA A 323 -15.30 13.86 2.02
CA ALA A 323 -16.13 12.89 1.31
C ALA A 323 -15.40 12.51 0.02
N TYR A 324 -14.94 11.28 -0.13
CA TYR A 324 -14.14 10.81 -1.25
C TYR A 324 -14.52 9.39 -1.66
N SER A 325 -14.08 8.97 -2.84
CA SER A 325 -14.16 7.57 -3.26
C SER A 325 -12.78 6.97 -3.56
N ARG A 326 -12.70 5.65 -3.47
CA ARG A 326 -11.49 4.89 -3.73
C ARG A 326 -11.83 3.57 -4.42
N LEU A 327 -11.12 3.29 -5.52
CA LEU A 327 -11.09 1.98 -6.16
C LEU A 327 -9.85 1.24 -5.66
N ALA A 328 -10.05 0.16 -4.90
CA ALA A 328 -8.98 -0.70 -4.39
C ALA A 328 -9.08 -2.05 -5.09
N ALA A 329 -8.15 -2.34 -6.00
CA ALA A 329 -8.10 -3.59 -6.74
C ALA A 329 -6.83 -4.38 -6.38
N ASN A 330 -6.96 -5.69 -6.33
CA ASN A 330 -5.85 -6.61 -6.16
C ASN A 330 -5.86 -7.67 -7.27
N LYS A 331 -5.11 -8.77 -7.12
CA LYS A 331 -5.00 -9.81 -8.16
C LYS A 331 -6.31 -10.57 -8.42
N GLN A 332 -7.21 -10.67 -7.46
CA GLN A 332 -8.38 -11.55 -7.54
C GLN A 332 -9.72 -10.83 -7.39
N SER A 333 -9.73 -9.68 -6.75
CA SER A 333 -10.95 -8.92 -6.50
C SER A 333 -10.65 -7.44 -6.37
N GLY A 334 -11.68 -6.63 -6.26
CA GLY A 334 -11.58 -5.21 -5.93
C GLY A 334 -12.72 -4.79 -5.01
N LEU A 335 -12.55 -3.62 -4.45
CA LEU A 335 -13.57 -2.88 -3.71
C LEU A 335 -13.64 -1.46 -4.24
N TRP A 336 -14.85 -0.99 -4.50
CA TRP A 336 -15.10 0.42 -4.74
C TRP A 336 -15.74 1.01 -3.49
N LEU A 337 -15.13 2.02 -2.93
CA LEU A 337 -15.51 2.60 -1.65
C LEU A 337 -15.90 4.06 -1.83
N ALA A 338 -16.93 4.51 -1.11
CA ALA A 338 -17.23 5.91 -0.90
C ALA A 338 -17.27 6.17 0.61
N SER A 339 -16.54 7.18 1.08
CA SER A 339 -16.34 7.45 2.51
C SER A 339 -16.60 8.89 2.85
N ALA A 340 -17.22 9.16 4.01
CA ALA A 340 -17.42 10.51 4.53
C ALA A 340 -17.28 10.55 6.06
N GLY A 341 -16.63 11.60 6.56
CA GLY A 341 -16.58 11.93 8.00
C GLY A 341 -17.52 13.09 8.30
N VAL A 342 -18.55 12.86 9.09
CA VAL A 342 -19.66 13.79 9.27
C VAL A 342 -19.98 14.09 10.75
N ASN A 343 -20.66 15.18 11.01
CA ASN A 343 -21.32 15.35 12.30
C ASN A 343 -22.40 14.26 12.46
N PRO A 344 -22.51 13.58 13.61
CA PRO A 344 -23.45 12.49 13.83
C PRO A 344 -24.91 12.83 13.49
N ALA A 345 -25.34 14.08 13.68
CA ALA A 345 -26.67 14.54 13.29
C ALA A 345 -26.94 14.51 11.77
N ASN A 346 -25.90 14.39 10.96
CA ASN A 346 -25.98 14.41 9.49
C ASN A 346 -25.83 13.02 8.84
N ILE A 347 -25.69 11.94 9.61
CA ILE A 347 -25.41 10.60 9.06
C ILE A 347 -26.37 10.24 7.92
N GLU A 348 -27.68 10.27 8.16
CA GLU A 348 -28.71 9.86 7.18
C GLU A 348 -28.71 10.76 5.94
N ARG A 349 -28.54 12.07 6.14
CA ARG A 349 -28.48 13.03 5.03
C ARG A 349 -27.24 12.80 4.17
N ALA A 350 -26.10 12.52 4.80
CA ALA A 350 -24.86 12.26 4.10
C ALA A 350 -24.92 10.94 3.31
N ILE A 351 -25.44 9.86 3.92
CA ILE A 351 -25.64 8.58 3.20
C ILE A 351 -26.50 8.81 1.95
N ARG A 352 -27.63 9.50 2.09
CA ARG A 352 -28.52 9.80 0.96
C ARG A 352 -27.82 10.62 -0.11
N ALA A 353 -27.10 11.68 0.27
CA ALA A 353 -26.37 12.51 -0.68
C ALA A 353 -25.24 11.76 -1.40
N MET A 354 -24.57 10.81 -0.70
CA MET A 354 -23.56 9.94 -1.31
C MET A 354 -24.17 8.99 -2.32
N LEU A 355 -25.30 8.35 -1.99
CA LEU A 355 -26.02 7.46 -2.90
C LEU A 355 -26.60 8.20 -4.09
N GLU A 356 -27.14 9.42 -3.92
CA GLU A 356 -27.61 10.28 -5.03
C GLU A 356 -26.48 10.55 -6.05
N GLU A 357 -25.24 10.81 -5.61
CA GLU A 357 -24.13 11.03 -6.54
C GLU A 357 -23.67 9.71 -7.21
N VAL A 358 -23.77 8.58 -6.53
CA VAL A 358 -23.53 7.26 -7.12
C VAL A 358 -24.58 6.93 -8.18
N GLU A 359 -25.86 7.10 -7.87
CA GLU A 359 -26.95 6.91 -8.81
C GLU A 359 -26.84 7.84 -10.02
N ARG A 360 -26.48 9.08 -9.79
CA ARG A 360 -26.26 10.06 -10.84
C ARG A 360 -25.13 9.64 -11.79
N LEU A 361 -24.02 9.13 -11.24
CA LEU A 361 -22.92 8.60 -12.06
C LEU A 361 -23.34 7.38 -12.90
N ALA A 362 -24.24 6.55 -12.37
CA ALA A 362 -24.75 5.36 -13.04
C ALA A 362 -25.90 5.63 -14.04
N ASN A 363 -26.56 6.81 -13.98
CA ASN A 363 -27.70 7.13 -14.82
C ASN A 363 -27.47 8.29 -15.79
N GLU A 364 -26.46 9.12 -15.56
CA GLU A 364 -26.17 10.30 -16.37
C GLU A 364 -24.75 10.22 -16.95
N ARG A 365 -24.62 10.56 -18.25
CA ARG A 365 -23.29 10.74 -18.84
C ARG A 365 -22.55 11.88 -18.18
N VAL A 366 -21.27 11.68 -17.92
CA VAL A 366 -20.38 12.73 -17.43
C VAL A 366 -20.30 13.84 -18.49
N PRO A 367 -20.49 15.12 -18.13
CA PRO A 367 -20.27 16.25 -19.03
C PRO A 367 -18.86 16.24 -19.64
N ALA A 368 -18.75 16.71 -20.87
CA ALA A 368 -17.49 16.62 -21.62
C ALA A 368 -16.35 17.40 -20.95
N ASP A 369 -16.63 18.54 -20.35
CA ASP A 369 -15.66 19.36 -19.62
C ASP A 369 -15.17 18.66 -18.34
N GLU A 370 -16.08 18.09 -17.53
CA GLU A 370 -15.74 17.32 -16.34
C GLU A 370 -14.90 16.06 -16.69
N LEU A 371 -15.26 15.37 -17.76
CA LEU A 371 -14.53 14.20 -18.24
C LEU A 371 -13.08 14.55 -18.63
N GLU A 372 -12.93 15.61 -19.42
CA GLU A 372 -11.62 16.08 -19.89
C GLU A 372 -10.75 16.61 -18.74
N ASP A 373 -11.34 17.24 -17.72
CA ASP A 373 -10.64 17.66 -16.52
C ASP A 373 -10.12 16.44 -15.73
N CYS A 374 -10.94 15.40 -15.57
CA CYS A 374 -10.54 14.18 -14.90
C CYS A 374 -9.44 13.42 -15.65
N LYS A 375 -9.51 13.37 -16.99
CA LYS A 375 -8.44 12.76 -17.82
C LYS A 375 -7.13 13.55 -17.67
N ARG A 376 -7.19 14.89 -17.76
CA ARG A 376 -6.01 15.75 -17.57
C ARG A 376 -5.41 15.60 -16.18
N TYR A 377 -6.24 15.43 -15.16
CA TYR A 377 -5.75 15.14 -13.81
C TYR A 377 -4.99 13.82 -13.74
N LEU A 378 -5.54 12.72 -14.28
CA LEU A 378 -4.92 11.42 -14.27
C LEU A 378 -3.61 11.38 -15.06
N THR A 379 -3.62 11.94 -16.27
CA THR A 379 -2.42 11.97 -17.13
C THR A 379 -1.39 12.97 -16.65
N GLY A 380 -1.81 14.12 -16.12
CA GLY A 380 -0.93 15.16 -15.60
C GLY A 380 -0.31 14.85 -14.25
N SER A 381 -0.91 13.96 -13.44
CA SER A 381 -0.34 13.52 -12.18
C SER A 381 0.78 12.46 -12.36
N LEU A 382 0.82 11.77 -13.50
CA LEU A 382 1.81 10.74 -13.78
C LEU A 382 3.27 11.29 -13.77
N PRO A 383 3.61 12.38 -14.45
CA PRO A 383 4.95 12.96 -14.38
C PRO A 383 5.39 13.32 -12.95
N LEU A 384 4.46 13.81 -12.11
CA LEU A 384 4.75 14.13 -10.70
C LEU A 384 5.07 12.88 -9.88
N GLN A 385 4.41 11.76 -10.16
CA GLN A 385 4.73 10.48 -9.52
C GLN A 385 6.10 9.95 -9.97
N LEU A 386 6.50 10.23 -11.20
CA LEU A 386 7.78 9.79 -11.79
C LEU A 386 8.95 10.75 -11.53
N GLU A 387 8.73 11.86 -10.82
CA GLU A 387 9.76 12.86 -10.52
C GLU A 387 10.87 12.31 -9.61
N THR A 388 10.52 11.41 -8.70
CA THR A 388 11.44 10.86 -7.70
C THR A 388 11.83 9.42 -8.00
N ASN A 389 13.02 9.01 -7.53
CA ASN A 389 13.44 7.60 -7.60
C ASN A 389 12.45 6.67 -6.89
N ASP A 390 11.91 7.11 -5.75
CA ASP A 390 10.88 6.38 -4.99
C ASP A 390 9.61 6.16 -5.83
N GLY A 391 9.13 7.21 -6.50
CA GLY A 391 7.93 7.12 -7.34
C GLY A 391 8.12 6.20 -8.55
N VAL A 392 9.30 6.25 -9.20
CA VAL A 392 9.63 5.34 -10.30
C VAL A 392 9.74 3.91 -9.81
N ALA A 393 10.43 3.66 -8.68
CA ALA A 393 10.59 2.32 -8.11
C ALA A 393 9.23 1.71 -7.76
N SER A 394 8.35 2.50 -7.12
CA SER A 394 7.01 2.06 -6.73
C SER A 394 6.14 1.69 -7.94
N ILE A 395 6.16 2.49 -9.01
CA ILE A 395 5.43 2.19 -10.25
C ILE A 395 5.98 0.92 -10.92
N LEU A 396 7.29 0.74 -10.98
CA LEU A 396 7.90 -0.46 -11.55
C LEU A 396 7.56 -1.71 -10.73
N ALA A 397 7.54 -1.61 -9.40
CA ALA A 397 7.12 -2.69 -8.52
C ALA A 397 5.64 -3.06 -8.74
N ASP A 398 4.76 -2.07 -8.90
CA ASP A 398 3.32 -2.29 -9.19
C ASP A 398 3.11 -2.93 -10.56
N ILE A 399 3.83 -2.48 -11.59
CA ILE A 399 3.82 -3.05 -12.94
C ILE A 399 4.22 -4.53 -12.91
N GLU A 400 5.31 -4.87 -12.24
CA GLU A 400 5.77 -6.26 -12.13
C GLU A 400 4.80 -7.09 -11.28
N TRP A 401 4.29 -6.54 -10.17
CA TRP A 401 3.33 -7.21 -9.31
C TRP A 401 2.06 -7.61 -10.06
N HIS A 402 1.54 -6.72 -10.88
CA HIS A 402 0.31 -6.97 -11.63
C HIS A 402 0.54 -7.58 -13.02
N GLY A 403 1.77 -7.61 -13.53
CA GLY A 403 2.07 -8.12 -14.87
C GLY A 403 1.54 -7.21 -15.98
N LEU A 404 1.62 -5.88 -15.79
CA LEU A 404 1.08 -4.88 -16.74
C LEU A 404 1.94 -4.69 -17.99
N GLY A 405 3.21 -5.17 -17.97
CA GLY A 405 4.22 -4.91 -18.99
C GLY A 405 4.98 -3.60 -18.74
N LEU A 406 6.29 -3.59 -19.02
CA LEU A 406 7.14 -2.41 -18.82
C LEU A 406 6.73 -1.21 -19.69
N ASP A 407 5.99 -1.43 -20.77
CA ASP A 407 5.44 -0.41 -21.65
C ASP A 407 4.16 0.27 -21.11
N TYR A 408 3.63 -0.20 -19.97
CA TYR A 408 2.38 0.30 -19.41
C TYR A 408 2.39 1.81 -19.16
N VAL A 409 3.48 2.34 -18.58
CA VAL A 409 3.60 3.80 -18.31
C VAL A 409 3.54 4.61 -19.60
N GLN A 410 4.18 4.12 -20.67
CA GLN A 410 4.19 4.78 -21.98
C GLN A 410 2.80 4.80 -22.64
N ARG A 411 2.02 3.72 -22.48
CA ARG A 411 0.65 3.57 -23.00
C ARG A 411 -0.41 4.24 -22.12
N TYR A 412 -0.10 4.55 -20.88
CA TYR A 412 -1.08 5.00 -19.89
C TYR A 412 -1.88 6.23 -20.34
N CYS A 413 -1.20 7.24 -20.86
CA CYS A 413 -1.89 8.46 -21.33
C CYS A 413 -2.84 8.18 -22.48
N ASP A 414 -2.47 7.31 -23.43
CA ASP A 414 -3.31 6.94 -24.55
C ASP A 414 -4.53 6.13 -24.08
N ILE A 415 -4.33 5.21 -23.13
CA ILE A 415 -5.41 4.44 -22.51
C ILE A 415 -6.45 5.40 -21.87
N ILE A 416 -6.00 6.32 -21.02
CA ILE A 416 -6.91 7.26 -20.33
C ILE A 416 -7.60 8.21 -21.31
N ASN A 417 -6.85 8.78 -22.26
CA ASN A 417 -7.40 9.71 -23.24
C ASN A 417 -8.40 9.04 -24.21
N GLY A 418 -8.23 7.75 -24.46
CA GLY A 418 -9.14 6.96 -25.29
C GLY A 418 -10.50 6.64 -24.64
N LEU A 419 -10.64 6.79 -23.32
CA LEU A 419 -11.89 6.50 -22.62
C LEU A 419 -12.97 7.56 -22.91
N THR A 420 -14.23 7.16 -22.86
CA THR A 420 -15.40 7.98 -23.19
C THR A 420 -16.34 8.14 -22.01
N ALA A 421 -17.30 9.06 -22.12
CA ALA A 421 -18.36 9.19 -21.11
C ALA A 421 -19.26 7.94 -21.04
N ASP A 422 -19.36 7.20 -22.16
CA ASP A 422 -20.10 5.92 -22.19
C ASP A 422 -19.35 4.82 -21.43
N ASP A 423 -18.02 4.79 -21.49
CA ASP A 423 -17.20 3.86 -20.69
C ASP A 423 -17.37 4.09 -19.18
N VAL A 424 -17.45 5.35 -18.78
CA VAL A 424 -17.71 5.73 -17.37
C VAL A 424 -19.11 5.30 -16.94
N LEU A 425 -20.13 5.56 -17.79
CA LEU A 425 -21.51 5.17 -17.51
C LEU A 425 -21.66 3.65 -17.42
N GLU A 426 -21.06 2.91 -18.36
CA GLU A 426 -21.09 1.44 -18.39
C GLU A 426 -20.56 0.82 -17.10
N VAL A 427 -19.38 1.27 -16.64
CA VAL A 427 -18.77 0.70 -15.43
C VAL A 427 -19.50 1.13 -14.16
N ALA A 428 -20.04 2.35 -14.12
CA ALA A 428 -20.87 2.79 -13.00
C ALA A 428 -22.14 1.96 -12.89
N GLN A 429 -22.84 1.69 -13.99
CA GLN A 429 -24.03 0.80 -14.04
C GLN A 429 -23.70 -0.62 -13.62
N LYS A 430 -22.53 -1.13 -14.00
CA LYS A 430 -22.13 -2.49 -13.73
C LYS A 430 -21.72 -2.75 -12.29
N TYR A 431 -21.06 -1.79 -11.65
CA TYR A 431 -20.40 -2.00 -10.36
C TYR A 431 -20.99 -1.19 -9.21
N LEU A 432 -21.68 -0.08 -9.46
CA LEU A 432 -22.21 0.83 -8.44
C LEU A 432 -23.74 0.73 -8.34
N ALA A 433 -24.23 -0.47 -8.02
CA ALA A 433 -25.66 -0.70 -7.87
C ALA A 433 -26.20 -0.01 -6.60
N ALA A 434 -27.27 0.78 -6.75
CA ALA A 434 -27.89 1.53 -5.64
C ALA A 434 -28.63 0.64 -4.64
N ASP A 435 -28.97 -0.58 -5.02
CA ASP A 435 -29.70 -1.58 -4.21
C ASP A 435 -28.82 -2.72 -3.67
N LYS A 436 -27.52 -2.74 -3.99
CA LYS A 436 -26.57 -3.82 -3.62
C LYS A 436 -25.24 -3.26 -3.19
N TYR A 437 -25.15 -2.86 -1.94
CA TYR A 437 -23.92 -2.32 -1.34
C TYR A 437 -23.81 -2.73 0.14
N ALA A 438 -22.62 -2.58 0.69
CA ALA A 438 -22.39 -2.65 2.12
C ALA A 438 -22.28 -1.23 2.68
N LEU A 439 -22.92 -0.98 3.82
CA LEU A 439 -22.87 0.26 4.56
C LEU A 439 -22.29 0.00 5.95
N ALA A 440 -21.20 0.64 6.27
CA ALA A 440 -20.64 0.66 7.61
C ALA A 440 -20.65 2.09 8.17
N VAL A 441 -21.12 2.24 9.40
CA VAL A 441 -21.13 3.51 10.12
C VAL A 441 -20.52 3.29 11.50
N ALA A 442 -19.54 4.10 11.88
CA ALA A 442 -18.98 4.10 13.23
C ALA A 442 -19.03 5.52 13.82
N GLY A 443 -19.51 5.62 15.05
CA GLY A 443 -19.65 6.90 15.75
C GLY A 443 -20.82 6.93 16.72
N PRO A 444 -21.16 8.12 17.25
CA PRO A 444 -22.37 8.28 18.07
C PRO A 444 -23.63 7.99 17.27
N MET A 445 -24.52 7.19 17.84
CA MET A 445 -25.82 6.84 17.27
C MET A 445 -26.91 7.57 18.05
N TYR A 446 -27.65 8.44 17.40
CA TYR A 446 -28.77 9.17 18.00
C TYR A 446 -30.09 8.63 17.44
N GLY A 447 -30.90 7.96 18.31
CA GLY A 447 -32.22 7.44 17.97
C GLY A 447 -32.21 6.11 17.20
N ASP A 448 -33.43 5.56 16.99
CA ASP A 448 -33.66 4.43 16.07
C ASP A 448 -33.58 4.94 14.62
N LEU A 449 -32.40 4.96 14.07
CA LEU A 449 -32.16 5.39 12.68
C LEU A 449 -32.66 4.24 11.76
N GLN A 450 -33.85 4.40 11.23
CA GLN A 450 -34.35 3.57 10.12
C GLN A 450 -34.08 4.28 8.81
N ILE A 451 -33.21 3.72 7.98
CA ILE A 451 -33.13 4.13 6.57
C ILE A 451 -34.40 3.59 5.91
N ALA A 452 -35.38 4.46 5.71
CA ALA A 452 -36.44 4.18 4.74
C ALA A 452 -35.79 4.31 3.36
N LEU A 453 -35.49 3.19 2.74
CA LEU A 453 -35.08 3.08 1.34
C LEU A 453 -36.20 3.43 0.40
#